data_dce7eedfdb776fc5e765ed2ce39fb522
#
_entry.id   dce7eedfdb776fc5e765ed2ce39fb522
#
_cell.length_a   1.000
_cell.length_b   1.000
_cell.length_c   1.000
_cell.angle_alpha   90.00
_cell.angle_beta   90.00
_cell.angle_gamma   90.00
#
_symmetry.space_group_name_H-M   'P 1'
#
loop_
_entity.id
_entity.type
_entity.pdbx_description
1 polymer ?
#
loop_
_entity_poly.entity_id
_entity_poly.type
_entity_poly.pdbx_seq_one_letter_code
_entity_poly.pdbx_strand_id
1 'polypeptide(L)'
;MNVLKHTIKKFIYGTLPYYFMKGYKPGSPYLKYYEYIKEHGYSRHLYEFKDEYANMPVDVQKDEEKGLYYVQKEEKRLYFRKSTPARKIQKYYRALSMEQDRRSPHHYFNSVKEVTGKVFVDVGCAEGYSSLEIIDEAKHVYLFEQDEQWLE
;
A
#
# COMPACT_ATOMS: atom_id res chain seq x y z
N MET A 1 -3.81 17.93 -9.80
CA MET A 1 -5.18 17.50 -9.41
C MET A 1 -6.06 18.74 -9.32
N ASN A 2 -7.25 18.74 -9.93
CA ASN A 2 -8.11 19.94 -9.96
C ASN A 2 -8.66 20.20 -8.55
N VAL A 3 -8.32 21.34 -7.95
CA VAL A 3 -8.70 21.75 -6.58
C VAL A 3 -10.23 21.66 -6.40
N LEU A 4 -11.01 22.07 -7.40
CA LEU A 4 -12.47 22.01 -7.37
C LEU A 4 -12.97 20.55 -7.20
N LYS A 5 -12.39 19.58 -7.93
CA LYS A 5 -12.77 18.17 -7.79
C LYS A 5 -12.43 17.63 -6.40
N HIS A 6 -11.33 18.05 -5.80
CA HIS A 6 -10.96 17.65 -4.44
C HIS A 6 -11.96 18.19 -3.42
N THR A 7 -12.31 19.48 -3.50
CA THR A 7 -13.26 20.12 -2.62
C THR A 7 -14.65 19.49 -2.71
N ILE A 8 -15.13 19.22 -3.92
CA ILE A 8 -16.43 18.56 -4.14
C ILE A 8 -16.43 17.16 -3.52
N LYS A 9 -15.38 16.37 -3.75
CA LYS A 9 -15.27 15.02 -3.14
C LYS A 9 -15.23 15.08 -1.61
N LYS A 10 -14.47 16.01 -1.05
CA LYS A 10 -14.39 16.24 0.39
C LYS A 10 -15.76 16.57 0.99
N PHE A 11 -16.53 17.40 0.31
CA PHE A 11 -17.89 17.76 0.73
C PHE A 11 -18.84 16.56 0.65
N ILE A 12 -18.92 15.88 -0.49
CA ILE A 12 -19.87 14.78 -0.73
C ILE A 12 -19.55 13.54 0.13
N TYR A 13 -18.29 13.15 0.23
CA TYR A 13 -17.89 11.90 0.91
C TYR A 13 -17.49 12.08 2.37
N GLY A 14 -17.24 13.32 2.82
CA GLY A 14 -16.83 13.62 4.18
C GLY A 14 -17.82 14.52 4.91
N THR A 15 -17.93 15.78 4.50
CA THR A 15 -18.69 16.79 5.24
C THR A 15 -20.17 16.43 5.37
N LEU A 16 -20.81 16.12 4.27
CA LEU A 16 -22.25 15.81 4.25
C LEU A 16 -22.57 14.51 5.03
N PRO A 17 -21.88 13.37 4.79
CA PRO A 17 -22.09 12.16 5.57
C PRO A 17 -21.76 12.32 7.06
N TYR A 18 -20.74 13.10 7.41
CA TYR A 18 -20.38 13.37 8.80
C TYR A 18 -21.54 13.99 9.56
N TYR A 19 -22.08 15.11 9.06
CA TYR A 19 -23.18 15.80 9.76
C TYR A 19 -24.48 14.99 9.74
N PHE A 20 -24.76 14.27 8.66
CA PHE A 20 -25.89 13.36 8.62
C PHE A 20 -25.78 12.25 9.68
N MET A 21 -24.65 11.57 9.74
CA MET A 21 -24.43 10.49 10.70
C MET A 21 -24.35 10.99 12.15
N LYS A 22 -23.79 12.17 12.37
CA LYS A 22 -23.75 12.80 13.70
C LYS A 22 -25.15 13.12 14.24
N GLY A 23 -26.07 13.53 13.36
CA GLY A 23 -27.47 13.79 13.72
C GLY A 23 -28.29 12.51 13.88
N TYR A 24 -28.11 11.54 12.97
CA TYR A 24 -28.90 10.32 12.93
C TYR A 24 -28.42 9.25 13.91
N LYS A 25 -27.11 9.05 14.04
CA LYS A 25 -26.52 7.99 14.87
C LYS A 25 -25.20 8.46 15.53
N PRO A 26 -25.27 9.36 16.53
CA PRO A 26 -24.08 10.01 17.10
C PRO A 26 -23.08 9.06 17.74
N GLY A 27 -23.48 7.85 18.15
CA GLY A 27 -22.59 6.81 18.68
C GLY A 27 -22.04 5.83 17.63
N SER A 28 -22.18 6.13 16.32
CA SER A 28 -21.68 5.25 15.27
C SER A 28 -20.15 5.13 15.28
N PRO A 29 -19.58 3.91 15.25
CA PRO A 29 -18.12 3.72 15.15
C PRO A 29 -17.56 4.24 13.82
N TYR A 30 -18.43 4.48 12.82
CA TYR A 30 -18.02 5.00 11.50
C TYR A 30 -17.88 6.52 11.49
N LEU A 31 -18.32 7.24 12.51
CA LEU A 31 -18.27 8.71 12.57
C LEU A 31 -16.83 9.22 12.41
N LYS A 32 -15.86 8.55 13.03
CA LYS A 32 -14.43 8.88 12.91
C LYS A 32 -13.91 8.88 11.47
N TYR A 33 -14.41 7.99 10.61
CA TYR A 33 -13.99 7.93 9.21
C TYR A 33 -14.56 9.09 8.39
N TYR A 34 -15.82 9.47 8.63
CA TYR A 34 -16.42 10.63 7.99
C TYR A 34 -15.78 11.93 8.47
N GLU A 35 -15.42 12.02 9.75
CA GLU A 35 -14.66 13.14 10.30
C GLU A 35 -13.30 13.29 9.66
N TYR A 36 -12.56 12.18 9.55
CA TYR A 36 -11.30 12.13 8.87
C TYR A 36 -11.40 12.60 7.41
N ILE A 37 -12.39 12.09 6.65
CA ILE A 37 -12.60 12.51 5.25
C ILE A 37 -13.00 13.99 5.16
N LYS A 38 -13.79 14.49 6.10
CA LYS A 38 -14.17 15.90 6.21
C LYS A 38 -12.93 16.80 6.40
N GLU A 39 -11.95 16.37 7.16
CA GLU A 39 -10.75 17.13 7.47
C GLU A 39 -9.65 17.01 6.41
N HIS A 40 -9.38 15.78 5.96
CA HIS A 40 -8.26 15.45 5.10
C HIS A 40 -8.65 15.16 3.63
N GLY A 41 -9.95 15.09 3.32
CA GLY A 41 -10.46 14.71 2.01
C GLY A 41 -10.52 13.20 1.82
N TYR A 42 -11.19 12.78 0.72
CA TYR A 42 -11.36 11.38 0.39
C TYR A 42 -10.03 10.73 0.01
N SER A 43 -9.71 9.62 0.65
CA SER A 43 -8.57 8.77 0.36
C SER A 43 -9.00 7.30 0.31
N ARG A 44 -8.32 6.47 -0.48
CA ARG A 44 -8.53 5.02 -0.50
C ARG A 44 -8.16 4.39 0.85
N HIS A 45 -7.12 4.93 1.48
CA HIS A 45 -6.65 4.53 2.80
C HIS A 45 -6.85 5.69 3.78
N LEU A 46 -7.63 5.46 4.82
CA LEU A 46 -7.97 6.45 5.85
C LEU A 46 -7.04 6.29 7.06
N TYR A 47 -5.72 6.28 6.79
CA TYR A 47 -4.71 6.14 7.83
C TYR A 47 -4.21 7.51 8.29
N GLU A 48 -4.14 7.71 9.61
CA GLU A 48 -3.61 8.94 10.21
C GLU A 48 -2.14 9.17 9.83
N PHE A 49 -1.39 8.08 9.64
CA PHE A 49 0.03 8.10 9.28
C PHE A 49 0.30 8.18 7.76
N LYS A 50 -0.71 8.30 6.91
CA LYS A 50 -0.52 8.31 5.44
C LYS A 50 0.42 9.39 4.93
N ASP A 51 0.44 10.54 5.61
CA ASP A 51 1.25 11.69 5.19
C ASP A 51 2.75 11.44 5.41
N GLU A 52 3.12 10.52 6.30
CA GLU A 52 4.51 10.05 6.48
C GLU A 52 5.03 9.39 5.20
N TYR A 53 4.15 8.67 4.49
CA TYR A 53 4.48 7.98 3.23
C TYR A 53 4.34 8.88 1.99
N ALA A 54 3.56 9.95 2.05
CA ALA A 54 3.31 10.82 0.90
C ALA A 54 4.60 11.39 0.32
N ASN A 55 5.57 11.72 1.18
CA ASN A 55 6.86 12.32 0.82
C ASN A 55 8.05 11.40 1.11
N MET A 56 7.82 10.13 1.43
CA MET A 56 8.88 9.16 1.67
C MET A 56 9.79 9.09 0.43
N PRO A 57 11.11 9.27 0.57
CA PRO A 57 12.03 9.13 -0.55
C PRO A 57 12.04 7.69 -1.04
N VAL A 58 11.95 7.49 -2.35
CA VAL A 58 12.03 6.18 -3.00
C VAL A 58 13.02 6.29 -4.14
N ASP A 59 14.15 5.62 -4.00
CA ASP A 59 15.17 5.50 -5.03
C ASP A 59 14.79 4.35 -5.97
N VAL A 60 14.44 4.66 -7.20
CA VAL A 60 14.11 3.70 -8.24
C VAL A 60 15.29 3.56 -9.17
N GLN A 61 15.91 2.42 -9.16
CA GLN A 61 17.08 2.10 -9.97
C GLN A 61 16.68 1.21 -11.15
N LYS A 62 17.52 1.19 -12.16
CA LYS A 62 17.35 0.33 -13.33
C LYS A 62 18.43 -0.74 -13.35
N ASP A 63 18.01 -1.96 -13.47
CA ASP A 63 18.86 -3.10 -13.74
C ASP A 63 19.03 -3.19 -15.26
N GLU A 64 20.20 -2.80 -15.78
CA GLU A 64 20.46 -2.74 -17.23
C GLU A 64 20.52 -4.15 -17.86
N GLU A 65 20.93 -5.16 -17.11
CA GLU A 65 20.98 -6.53 -17.59
C GLU A 65 19.59 -7.11 -17.80
N LYS A 66 18.69 -6.89 -16.83
CA LYS A 66 17.31 -7.37 -16.88
C LYS A 66 16.38 -6.41 -17.64
N GLY A 67 16.78 -5.15 -17.81
CA GLY A 67 15.95 -4.10 -18.39
C GLY A 67 14.77 -3.69 -17.50
N LEU A 68 14.80 -4.04 -16.21
CA LEU A 68 13.74 -3.81 -15.25
C LEU A 68 14.10 -2.71 -14.26
N TYR A 69 13.10 -2.02 -13.76
CA TYR A 69 13.26 -1.15 -12.60
C TYR A 69 13.08 -1.90 -11.30
N TYR A 70 13.83 -1.50 -10.27
CA TYR A 70 13.72 -2.04 -8.94
C TYR A 70 13.85 -0.96 -7.86
N VAL A 71 13.39 -1.29 -6.67
CA VAL A 71 13.65 -0.53 -5.44
C VAL A 71 14.45 -1.44 -4.52
N GLN A 72 15.53 -0.90 -3.96
CA GLN A 72 16.31 -1.60 -2.97
C GLN A 72 15.51 -1.67 -1.65
N LYS A 73 15.27 -2.88 -1.16
CA LYS A 73 14.63 -3.14 0.13
C LYS A 73 15.59 -3.96 0.96
N GLU A 74 16.29 -3.28 1.88
CA GLU A 74 17.42 -3.88 2.62
C GLU A 74 18.48 -4.41 1.65
N GLU A 75 18.86 -5.68 1.75
CA GLU A 75 19.82 -6.31 0.85
C GLU A 75 19.21 -6.90 -0.43
N LYS A 76 17.87 -6.81 -0.58
CA LYS A 76 17.11 -7.41 -1.68
C LYS A 76 16.61 -6.37 -2.67
N ARG A 77 16.34 -6.81 -3.90
CA ARG A 77 15.79 -5.97 -4.96
C ARG A 77 14.33 -6.34 -5.21
N LEU A 78 13.42 -5.39 -5.05
CA LEU A 78 12.02 -5.54 -5.44
C LEU A 78 11.88 -5.03 -6.87
N TYR A 79 11.66 -5.94 -7.80
CA TYR A 79 11.48 -5.62 -9.22
C TYR A 79 10.05 -5.25 -9.56
N PHE A 80 9.89 -4.44 -10.59
CA PHE A 80 8.59 -4.00 -11.09
C PHE A 80 8.44 -4.32 -12.57
N ARG A 81 7.19 -4.43 -13.03
CA ARG A 81 6.88 -4.70 -14.43
C ARG A 81 7.64 -3.77 -15.36
N LYS A 82 8.15 -4.31 -16.45
CA LYS A 82 8.91 -3.59 -17.49
C LYS A 82 8.19 -2.36 -18.02
N SER A 83 6.86 -2.43 -18.12
CA SER A 83 6.01 -1.34 -18.62
C SER A 83 5.78 -0.20 -17.60
N THR A 84 6.27 -0.33 -16.35
CA THR A 84 5.98 0.62 -15.29
C THR A 84 7.07 1.69 -15.18
N PRO A 85 6.78 2.96 -15.50
CA PRO A 85 7.79 4.03 -15.40
C PRO A 85 8.16 4.35 -13.95
N ALA A 86 9.40 4.76 -13.71
CA ALA A 86 9.98 5.02 -12.39
C ALA A 86 9.08 5.88 -11.46
N ARG A 87 8.46 6.95 -12.00
CA ARG A 87 7.54 7.81 -11.22
C ARG A 87 6.30 7.06 -10.70
N LYS A 88 5.80 6.08 -11.46
CA LYS A 88 4.68 5.25 -11.01
C LYS A 88 5.15 4.26 -9.95
N ILE A 89 6.35 3.71 -10.11
CA ILE A 89 6.97 2.81 -9.12
C ILE A 89 7.12 3.52 -7.78
N GLN A 90 7.65 4.74 -7.75
CA GLN A 90 7.76 5.53 -6.51
C GLN A 90 6.42 5.64 -5.77
N LYS A 91 5.35 5.97 -6.50
CA LYS A 91 4.01 6.08 -5.92
C LYS A 91 3.48 4.74 -5.44
N TYR A 92 3.72 3.69 -6.21
CA TYR A 92 3.27 2.34 -5.91
C TYR A 92 3.99 1.79 -4.68
N TYR A 93 5.31 1.91 -4.63
CA TYR A 93 6.11 1.48 -3.49
C TYR A 93 5.72 2.18 -2.18
N ARG A 94 5.45 3.49 -2.22
CA ARG A 94 4.92 4.23 -1.06
C ARG A 94 3.58 3.67 -0.58
N ALA A 95 2.69 3.30 -1.50
CA ALA A 95 1.40 2.73 -1.16
C ALA A 95 1.56 1.34 -0.53
N LEU A 96 2.43 0.49 -1.07
CA LEU A 96 2.75 -0.83 -0.50
C LEU A 96 3.37 -0.70 0.90
N SER A 97 4.36 0.16 1.06
CA SER A 97 5.01 0.39 2.36
C SER A 97 4.03 0.89 3.41
N MET A 98 3.10 1.77 3.02
CA MET A 98 2.05 2.26 3.90
C MET A 98 1.05 1.14 4.26
N GLU A 99 0.69 0.29 3.29
CA GLU A 99 -0.25 -0.81 3.47
C GLU A 99 0.32 -1.90 4.39
N GLN A 100 1.63 -2.11 4.34
CA GLN A 100 2.35 -3.07 5.19
C GLN A 100 2.93 -2.46 6.48
N ASP A 101 2.65 -1.19 6.78
CA ASP A 101 2.95 -0.61 8.09
C ASP A 101 2.16 -1.34 9.19
N ARG A 102 2.82 -1.62 10.32
CA ARG A 102 2.20 -2.33 11.46
C ARG A 102 0.94 -1.67 12.03
N ARG A 103 0.78 -0.36 11.81
CA ARG A 103 -0.42 0.40 12.18
C ARG A 103 -1.56 0.21 11.18
N SER A 104 -1.28 -0.38 10.01
CA SER A 104 -2.27 -0.64 8.98
C SER A 104 -3.07 -1.89 9.30
N PRO A 105 -4.41 -1.88 9.16
CA PRO A 105 -5.23 -3.08 9.27
C PRO A 105 -5.01 -4.07 8.11
N HIS A 106 -4.23 -3.70 7.11
CA HIS A 106 -3.93 -4.52 5.92
C HIS A 106 -2.56 -5.17 5.98
N HIS A 107 -1.74 -4.90 7.01
CA HIS A 107 -0.45 -5.58 7.14
C HIS A 107 -0.64 -7.09 7.35
N TYR A 108 0.25 -7.86 6.75
CA TYR A 108 0.13 -9.33 6.79
C TYR A 108 0.82 -9.95 8.02
N PHE A 109 1.91 -9.35 8.48
CA PHE A 109 2.72 -9.91 9.56
C PHE A 109 3.01 -8.88 10.65
N ASN A 110 2.76 -9.23 11.91
CA ASN A 110 3.26 -8.43 13.03
C ASN A 110 4.79 -8.59 13.19
N SER A 111 5.30 -9.74 12.78
CA SER A 111 6.73 -10.04 12.75
C SER A 111 7.02 -11.09 11.69
N VAL A 112 8.13 -10.92 10.96
CA VAL A 112 8.63 -11.93 10.00
C VAL A 112 8.88 -13.29 10.68
N LYS A 113 9.12 -13.31 11.98
CA LYS A 113 9.29 -14.54 12.77
C LYS A 113 8.05 -15.42 12.81
N GLU A 114 6.87 -14.89 12.51
CA GLU A 114 5.64 -15.68 12.45
C GLU A 114 5.69 -16.79 11.39
N VAL A 115 6.54 -16.62 10.37
CA VAL A 115 6.73 -17.60 9.29
C VAL A 115 8.00 -18.44 9.44
N THR A 116 8.77 -18.26 10.51
CA THR A 116 10.03 -19.00 10.71
C THR A 116 9.80 -20.51 10.63
N GLY A 117 10.50 -21.15 9.70
CA GLY A 117 10.43 -22.59 9.44
C GLY A 117 9.12 -23.08 8.83
N LYS A 118 8.18 -22.20 8.49
CA LYS A 118 6.90 -22.53 7.84
C LYS A 118 6.99 -22.47 6.33
N VAL A 119 6.07 -23.14 5.67
CA VAL A 119 5.80 -22.97 4.23
C VAL A 119 4.82 -21.81 4.06
N PHE A 120 5.19 -20.87 3.22
CA PHE A 120 4.36 -19.71 2.87
C PHE A 120 3.86 -19.83 1.43
N VAL A 121 2.59 -19.55 1.21
CA VAL A 121 1.96 -19.57 -0.11
C VAL A 121 1.37 -18.19 -0.38
N ASP A 122 1.89 -17.50 -1.38
CA ASP A 122 1.45 -16.19 -1.82
C ASP A 122 0.67 -16.31 -3.13
N VAL A 123 -0.62 -16.05 -3.07
CA VAL A 123 -1.53 -16.16 -4.22
C VAL A 123 -1.92 -14.76 -4.69
N GLY A 124 -1.55 -14.43 -5.93
CA GLY A 124 -1.65 -13.07 -6.46
C GLY A 124 -0.52 -12.20 -5.92
N CYS A 125 0.70 -12.75 -5.94
CA CYS A 125 1.87 -12.13 -5.31
C CYS A 125 2.35 -10.84 -5.99
N ALA A 126 1.90 -10.56 -7.20
CA ALA A 126 2.30 -9.40 -8.00
C ALA A 126 3.85 -9.20 -7.98
N GLU A 127 4.36 -8.09 -7.42
CA GLU A 127 5.79 -7.82 -7.26
C GLU A 127 6.45 -8.62 -6.13
N GLY A 128 5.68 -9.35 -5.33
CA GLY A 128 6.20 -10.17 -4.23
C GLY A 128 6.69 -9.38 -3.01
N TYR A 129 6.15 -8.19 -2.75
CA TYR A 129 6.60 -7.32 -1.65
C TYR A 129 6.62 -8.05 -0.29
N SER A 130 5.52 -8.71 0.08
CA SER A 130 5.39 -9.44 1.34
C SER A 130 6.24 -10.69 1.37
N SER A 131 6.31 -11.40 0.25
CA SER A 131 7.13 -12.61 0.12
C SER A 131 8.63 -12.29 0.22
N LEU A 132 9.06 -11.16 -0.37
CA LEU A 132 10.45 -10.70 -0.26
C LEU A 132 10.85 -10.37 1.19
N GLU A 133 9.90 -9.88 1.98
CA GLU A 133 10.13 -9.53 3.38
C GLU A 133 10.40 -10.75 4.26
N ILE A 134 9.75 -11.87 3.95
CA ILE A 134 9.77 -13.06 4.80
C ILE A 134 10.64 -14.21 4.28
N ILE A 135 11.23 -14.06 3.08
CA ILE A 135 11.87 -15.16 2.36
C ILE A 135 13.04 -15.81 3.13
N ASP A 136 13.76 -15.04 3.94
CA ASP A 136 14.88 -15.55 4.73
C ASP A 136 14.42 -16.32 5.98
N GLU A 137 13.22 -16.08 6.44
CA GLU A 137 12.66 -16.71 7.64
C GLU A 137 11.81 -17.95 7.29
N ALA A 138 11.18 -17.95 6.13
CA ALA A 138 10.34 -19.06 5.70
C ALA A 138 11.17 -20.28 5.31
N LYS A 139 10.66 -21.48 5.61
CA LYS A 139 11.24 -22.72 5.13
C LYS A 139 11.14 -22.84 3.62
N HIS A 140 10.02 -22.39 3.05
CA HIS A 140 9.76 -22.38 1.62
C HIS A 140 8.68 -21.34 1.30
N VAL A 141 8.81 -20.70 0.14
CA VAL A 141 7.81 -19.74 -0.37
C VAL A 141 7.36 -20.20 -1.75
N TYR A 142 6.05 -20.37 -1.91
CA TYR A 142 5.42 -20.61 -3.20
C TYR A 142 4.72 -19.33 -3.65
N LEU A 143 5.03 -18.87 -4.84
CA LEU A 143 4.44 -17.68 -5.46
C LEU A 143 3.52 -18.11 -6.59
N PHE A 144 2.30 -17.61 -6.58
CA PHE A 144 1.33 -17.81 -7.64
C PHE A 144 0.88 -16.45 -8.17
N GLU A 145 1.11 -16.23 -9.45
CA GLU A 145 0.68 -15.02 -10.15
C GLU A 145 0.10 -15.40 -11.51
N GLN A 146 -1.06 -14.85 -11.87
CA GLN A 146 -1.73 -15.12 -13.13
C GLN A 146 -1.45 -14.06 -14.21
N ASP A 147 -1.01 -12.87 -13.80
CA ASP A 147 -0.68 -11.78 -14.72
C ASP A 147 0.75 -11.95 -15.24
N GLU A 148 0.86 -12.37 -16.50
CA GLU A 148 2.12 -12.63 -17.18
C GLU A 148 3.11 -11.47 -17.11
N GLN A 149 2.62 -10.24 -16.99
CA GLN A 149 3.49 -9.06 -16.86
C GLN A 149 4.30 -9.02 -15.54
N TRP A 150 3.95 -9.85 -14.57
CA TRP A 150 4.72 -10.02 -13.34
C TRP A 150 5.68 -11.21 -13.38
N LEU A 151 5.54 -12.08 -14.39
CA LEU A 151 6.35 -13.27 -14.55
C LEU A 151 7.56 -13.06 -15.48
N GLU A 152 7.74 -11.84 -16.03
CA GLU A 152 8.90 -11.43 -16.83
C GLU A 152 10.10 -11.16 -15.91
#